data_ffdee931568400c9cffedbbd540c75ba
#
_entry.id   ffdee931568400c9cffedbbd540c75ba
#
_cell.length_a   1.000
_cell.length_b   1.000
_cell.length_c   1.000
_cell.angle_alpha   90.00
_cell.angle_beta   90.00
_cell.angle_gamma   90.00
#
_symmetry.space_group_name_H-M   'P 1'
#
loop_
_entity.id
_entity.type
_entity.pdbx_description
1 polymer ?
#
loop_
_entity_poly.entity_id
_entity_poly.type
_entity_poly.pdbx_seq_one_letter_code
_entity_poly.pdbx_strand_id
1 'polypeptide(L)'
;MHATVTASFLGFMETAMPNPRIEPLKKVLAMDPNDDMAWFGLGKAHMDDGNFEEAAKALRQCVTVKPTYSAAYFALAQSLHKLGRLDECRTVCATGIEVSTKNGDAMVTKNLDALKLSLPL
;
A
#
# COMPACT_ATOMS: atom_id res chain seq x y z
N MET A 1 -14.96 1.51 35.68
CA MET A 1 -14.83 0.19 35.10
C MET A 1 -15.58 0.06 33.78
N HIS A 2 -16.85 0.40 33.75
CA HIS A 2 -17.64 0.33 32.52
C HIS A 2 -17.13 1.27 31.43
N ALA A 3 -16.72 2.47 31.79
CA ALA A 3 -16.22 3.44 30.81
C ALA A 3 -14.96 2.93 30.07
N THR A 4 -14.04 2.29 30.80
CA THR A 4 -12.85 1.73 30.22
C THR A 4 -13.17 0.58 29.26
N VAL A 5 -14.06 -0.30 29.67
CA VAL A 5 -14.51 -1.43 28.86
C VAL A 5 -15.20 -0.92 27.59
N THR A 6 -16.07 0.08 27.75
CA THR A 6 -16.78 0.66 26.63
C THR A 6 -15.83 1.30 25.63
N ALA A 7 -14.83 2.04 26.11
CA ALA A 7 -13.84 2.67 25.24
C ALA A 7 -13.04 1.63 24.46
N SER A 8 -12.64 0.54 25.12
CA SER A 8 -11.92 -0.55 24.46
C SER A 8 -12.79 -1.22 23.39
N PHE A 9 -14.08 -1.42 23.73
CA PHE A 9 -15.00 -2.02 22.81
C PHE A 9 -15.21 -1.14 21.56
N LEU A 10 -15.35 0.17 21.75
CA LEU A 10 -15.51 1.10 20.64
C LEU A 10 -14.29 1.12 19.74
N GLY A 11 -13.09 1.11 20.32
CA GLY A 11 -11.86 1.03 19.54
C GLY A 11 -11.77 -0.26 18.76
N PHE A 12 -12.18 -1.36 19.36
CA PHE A 12 -12.22 -2.63 18.67
C PHE A 12 -13.22 -2.61 17.51
N MET A 13 -14.37 -2.02 17.70
CA MET A 13 -15.39 -1.90 16.65
C MET A 13 -14.88 -1.09 15.46
N GLU A 14 -14.16 -0.01 15.72
CA GLU A 14 -13.57 0.79 14.64
C GLU A 14 -12.58 -0.03 13.83
N THR A 15 -11.68 -0.76 14.50
CA THR A 15 -10.69 -1.60 13.79
C THR A 15 -11.34 -2.79 13.12
N ALA A 16 -12.47 -3.27 13.64
CA ALA A 16 -13.17 -4.40 13.06
C ALA A 16 -14.00 -4.03 11.83
N MET A 17 -14.25 -2.74 11.61
CA MET A 17 -15.04 -2.29 10.47
C MET A 17 -14.13 -2.08 9.25
N PRO A 18 -14.21 -2.97 8.24
CA PRO A 18 -13.35 -2.86 7.08
C PRO A 18 -13.72 -1.65 6.23
N ASN A 19 -12.73 -1.17 5.48
CA ASN A 19 -12.95 -0.14 4.49
C ASN A 19 -14.00 -0.62 3.47
N PRO A 20 -15.06 0.17 3.21
CA PRO A 20 -16.15 -0.27 2.33
C PRO A 20 -15.72 -0.54 0.88
N ARG A 21 -14.53 -0.11 0.49
CA ARG A 21 -14.01 -0.37 -0.86
C ARG A 21 -13.43 -1.77 -1.01
N ILE A 22 -13.10 -2.46 0.09
CA ILE A 22 -12.37 -3.73 0.04
C ILE A 22 -13.19 -4.82 -0.65
N GLU A 23 -14.41 -5.07 -0.18
CA GLU A 23 -15.23 -6.17 -0.74
C GLU A 23 -15.58 -5.97 -2.21
N PRO A 24 -16.01 -4.78 -2.66
CA PRO A 24 -16.24 -4.57 -4.10
C PRO A 24 -14.98 -4.79 -4.94
N LEU A 25 -13.81 -4.36 -4.46
CA LEU A 25 -12.57 -4.56 -5.20
C LEU A 25 -12.17 -6.04 -5.27
N LYS A 26 -12.40 -6.80 -4.20
CA LYS A 26 -12.17 -8.24 -4.22
C LYS A 26 -13.06 -8.93 -5.24
N LYS A 27 -14.30 -8.48 -5.40
CA LYS A 27 -15.21 -9.01 -6.41
C LYS A 27 -14.71 -8.74 -7.81
N VAL A 28 -14.21 -7.52 -8.06
CA VAL A 28 -13.61 -7.18 -9.35
C VAL A 28 -12.44 -8.11 -9.65
N LEU A 29 -11.57 -8.33 -8.66
CA LEU A 29 -10.38 -9.17 -8.82
C LEU A 29 -10.71 -10.66 -8.98
N ALA A 30 -11.83 -11.11 -8.43
CA ALA A 30 -12.30 -12.47 -8.65
C ALA A 30 -12.69 -12.68 -10.11
N MET A 31 -13.19 -11.65 -10.77
CA MET A 31 -13.57 -11.70 -12.19
C MET A 31 -12.38 -11.43 -13.11
N ASP A 32 -11.50 -10.51 -12.70
CA ASP A 32 -10.31 -10.15 -13.48
C ASP A 32 -9.12 -9.97 -12.55
N PRO A 33 -8.35 -11.03 -12.31
CA PRO A 33 -7.18 -10.95 -11.42
C PRO A 33 -6.02 -10.12 -11.97
N ASN A 34 -6.11 -9.67 -13.22
CA ASN A 34 -5.10 -8.82 -13.85
C ASN A 34 -5.50 -7.35 -13.91
N ASP A 35 -6.54 -6.96 -13.17
CA ASP A 35 -6.96 -5.57 -13.09
C ASP A 35 -6.02 -4.81 -12.15
N ASP A 36 -5.03 -4.12 -12.73
CA ASP A 36 -4.01 -3.39 -11.99
C ASP A 36 -4.61 -2.28 -11.12
N MET A 37 -5.61 -1.57 -11.63
CA MET A 37 -6.26 -0.50 -10.88
C MET A 37 -7.00 -1.05 -9.65
N ALA A 38 -7.61 -2.23 -9.78
CA ALA A 38 -8.28 -2.87 -8.66
C ALA A 38 -7.27 -3.30 -7.58
N TRP A 39 -6.13 -3.84 -7.98
CA TRP A 39 -5.07 -4.17 -7.02
C TRP A 39 -4.54 -2.92 -6.31
N PHE A 40 -4.35 -1.83 -7.06
CA PHE A 40 -3.90 -0.57 -6.47
C PHE A 40 -4.94 -0.05 -5.48
N GLY A 41 -6.21 -0.04 -5.88
CA GLY A 41 -7.32 0.40 -5.00
C GLY A 41 -7.41 -0.43 -3.73
N LEU A 42 -7.27 -1.75 -3.86
CA LEU A 42 -7.31 -2.66 -2.71
C LEU A 42 -6.15 -2.36 -1.75
N GLY A 43 -4.95 -2.17 -2.30
CA GLY A 43 -3.78 -1.82 -1.49
C GLY A 43 -3.98 -0.51 -0.74
N LYS A 44 -4.49 0.51 -1.42
CA LYS A 44 -4.75 1.81 -0.80
C LYS A 44 -5.82 1.71 0.30
N ALA A 45 -6.86 0.91 0.08
CA ALA A 45 -7.91 0.71 1.08
C ALA A 45 -7.36 0.05 2.34
N HIS A 46 -6.49 -0.95 2.19
CA HIS A 46 -5.83 -1.57 3.32
C HIS A 46 -4.88 -0.60 4.04
N MET A 47 -4.19 0.26 3.30
CA MET A 47 -3.34 1.30 3.91
C MET A 47 -4.18 2.25 4.79
N ASP A 48 -5.35 2.66 4.27
CA ASP A 48 -6.25 3.54 5.01
C ASP A 48 -6.72 2.90 6.32
N ASP A 49 -6.86 1.58 6.34
CA ASP A 49 -7.24 0.83 7.54
C ASP A 49 -6.03 0.54 8.45
N GLY A 50 -4.83 0.94 8.06
CA GLY A 50 -3.62 0.63 8.82
C GLY A 50 -3.15 -0.81 8.68
N ASN A 51 -3.72 -1.56 7.73
CA ASN A 51 -3.38 -2.96 7.50
C ASN A 51 -2.29 -3.05 6.43
N PHE A 52 -1.07 -2.71 6.83
CA PHE A 52 0.04 -2.58 5.90
C PHE A 52 0.53 -3.92 5.34
N GLU A 53 0.31 -5.01 6.05
CA GLU A 53 0.65 -6.35 5.55
C GLU A 53 -0.19 -6.70 4.32
N GLU A 54 -1.50 -6.54 4.43
CA GLU A 54 -2.42 -6.80 3.32
C GLU A 54 -2.24 -5.77 2.19
N ALA A 55 -1.94 -4.54 2.56
CA ALA A 55 -1.65 -3.48 1.59
C ALA A 55 -0.44 -3.87 0.74
N ALA A 56 0.65 -4.30 1.37
CA ALA A 56 1.85 -4.69 0.65
C ALA A 56 1.59 -5.86 -0.29
N LYS A 57 0.81 -6.85 0.13
CA LYS A 57 0.44 -7.98 -0.74
C LYS A 57 -0.30 -7.53 -1.99
N ALA A 58 -1.31 -6.69 -1.83
CA ALA A 58 -2.11 -6.19 -2.95
C ALA A 58 -1.26 -5.33 -3.89
N LEU A 59 -0.42 -4.47 -3.34
CA LEU A 59 0.42 -3.59 -4.14
C LEU A 59 1.52 -4.36 -4.89
N ARG A 60 2.04 -5.44 -4.32
CA ARG A 60 2.95 -6.32 -5.05
C ARG A 60 2.26 -6.97 -6.24
N GLN A 61 1.02 -7.38 -6.09
CA GLN A 61 0.24 -7.89 -7.22
C GLN A 61 0.06 -6.82 -8.28
N CYS A 62 -0.20 -5.59 -7.88
CA CYS A 62 -0.35 -4.47 -8.80
C CYS A 62 0.89 -4.30 -9.68
N VAL A 63 2.08 -4.25 -9.09
CA VAL A 63 3.32 -4.06 -9.84
C VAL A 63 3.74 -5.32 -10.61
N THR A 64 3.27 -6.48 -10.21
CA THR A 64 3.46 -7.71 -10.95
C THR A 64 2.63 -7.71 -12.23
N VAL A 65 1.37 -7.30 -12.12
CA VAL A 65 0.45 -7.21 -13.26
C VAL A 65 0.86 -6.07 -14.19
N LYS A 66 1.26 -4.93 -13.62
CA LYS A 66 1.66 -3.76 -14.40
C LYS A 66 2.95 -3.16 -13.82
N PRO A 67 4.11 -3.63 -14.28
CA PRO A 67 5.40 -3.15 -13.77
C PRO A 67 5.67 -1.66 -13.99
N THR A 68 4.88 -1.00 -14.81
CA THR A 68 5.03 0.44 -15.10
C THR A 68 4.12 1.32 -14.23
N TYR A 69 3.44 0.75 -13.24
CA TYR A 69 2.50 1.49 -12.40
C TYR A 69 3.26 2.23 -11.30
N SER A 70 3.76 3.43 -11.63
CA SER A 70 4.65 4.21 -10.74
C SER A 70 4.10 4.43 -9.34
N ALA A 71 2.84 4.85 -9.23
CA ALA A 71 2.24 5.18 -7.94
C ALA A 71 2.18 3.97 -7.00
N ALA A 72 2.09 2.76 -7.56
CA ALA A 72 2.03 1.54 -6.74
C ALA A 72 3.36 1.26 -6.04
N TYR A 73 4.47 1.61 -6.67
CA TYR A 73 5.79 1.45 -6.02
C TYR A 73 5.91 2.34 -4.79
N PHE A 74 5.41 3.57 -4.87
CA PHE A 74 5.45 4.46 -3.71
C PHE A 74 4.55 3.94 -2.58
N ALA A 75 3.33 3.54 -2.90
CA ALA A 75 2.42 2.99 -1.89
C ALA A 75 2.98 1.71 -1.26
N LEU A 76 3.59 0.84 -2.07
CA LEU A 76 4.25 -0.37 -1.59
C LEU A 76 5.42 -0.03 -0.67
N ALA A 77 6.26 0.91 -1.08
CA ALA A 77 7.40 1.34 -0.27
C ALA A 77 6.94 1.93 1.07
N GLN A 78 5.89 2.73 1.07
CA GLN A 78 5.30 3.27 2.31
C GLN A 78 4.81 2.15 3.23
N SER A 79 4.13 1.17 2.68
CA SER A 79 3.61 0.03 3.45
C SER A 79 4.75 -0.78 4.07
N LEU A 80 5.80 -1.05 3.30
CA LEU A 80 6.97 -1.77 3.79
C LEU A 80 7.70 -0.99 4.87
N HIS A 81 7.78 0.33 4.71
CA HIS A 81 8.38 1.20 5.72
C HIS A 81 7.61 1.12 7.05
N LYS A 82 6.29 1.18 6.98
CA LYS A 82 5.43 1.05 8.16
C LYS A 82 5.59 -0.30 8.85
N LEU A 83 5.86 -1.35 8.08
CA LEU A 83 6.09 -2.70 8.62
C LEU A 83 7.51 -2.90 9.16
N GLY A 84 8.39 -1.93 8.97
CA GLY A 84 9.79 -2.07 9.38
C GLY A 84 10.63 -2.95 8.45
N ARG A 85 10.11 -3.28 7.27
CA ARG A 85 10.82 -4.08 6.25
C ARG A 85 11.69 -3.15 5.40
N LEU A 86 12.75 -2.65 6.00
CA LEU A 86 13.51 -1.54 5.43
C LEU A 86 14.33 -1.94 4.20
N ASP A 87 14.88 -3.16 4.17
CA ASP A 87 15.64 -3.61 3.00
C ASP A 87 14.74 -3.77 1.78
N GLU A 88 13.56 -4.37 1.97
CA GLU A 88 12.56 -4.48 0.90
C GLU A 88 12.09 -3.11 0.45
N CYS A 89 11.88 -2.20 1.39
CA CYS A 89 11.49 -0.81 1.10
C CYS A 89 12.52 -0.14 0.21
N ARG A 90 13.80 -0.30 0.55
CA ARG A 90 14.90 0.29 -0.22
C ARG A 90 14.93 -0.23 -1.65
N THR A 91 14.74 -1.54 -1.83
CA THR A 91 14.70 -2.17 -3.15
C THR A 91 13.53 -1.66 -3.98
N VAL A 92 12.35 -1.57 -3.36
CA VAL A 92 11.15 -1.07 -4.03
C VAL A 92 11.31 0.40 -4.43
N CYS A 93 11.92 1.21 -3.56
CA CYS A 93 12.21 2.60 -3.89
C CYS A 93 13.12 2.70 -5.12
N ALA A 94 14.17 1.89 -5.18
CA ALA A 94 15.10 1.92 -6.31
C ALA A 94 14.39 1.57 -7.62
N THR A 95 13.62 0.49 -7.61
CA THR A 95 12.85 0.08 -8.80
C THR A 95 11.83 1.13 -9.20
N GLY A 96 11.11 1.66 -8.22
CA GLY A 96 10.08 2.67 -8.45
C GLY A 96 10.66 3.97 -9.01
N ILE A 97 11.86 4.37 -8.58
CA ILE A 97 12.54 5.53 -9.12
C ILE A 97 12.85 5.33 -10.61
N GLU A 98 13.36 4.16 -10.97
CA GLU A 98 13.61 3.85 -12.38
C GLU A 98 12.34 3.92 -13.21
N VAL A 99 11.28 3.27 -12.73
CA VAL A 99 10.00 3.21 -13.44
C VAL A 99 9.40 4.61 -13.59
N SER A 100 9.32 5.37 -12.49
CA SER A 100 8.71 6.69 -12.51
C SER A 100 9.51 7.68 -13.37
N THR A 101 10.83 7.56 -13.37
CA THR A 101 11.69 8.39 -14.20
C THR A 101 11.41 8.13 -15.69
N LYS A 102 11.34 6.86 -16.08
CA LYS A 102 11.02 6.49 -17.46
C LYS A 102 9.64 6.96 -17.89
N ASN A 103 8.69 6.94 -16.94
CA ASN A 103 7.32 7.38 -17.21
C ASN A 103 7.18 8.91 -17.22
N GLY A 104 8.20 9.64 -16.79
CA GLY A 104 8.11 11.08 -16.66
C GLY A 104 7.26 11.50 -15.46
N ASP A 105 7.08 10.62 -14.48
CA ASP A 105 6.26 10.85 -13.29
C ASP A 105 7.12 11.44 -12.17
N ALA A 106 7.46 12.71 -12.33
CA ALA A 106 8.41 13.41 -11.47
C ALA A 106 7.98 13.46 -10.00
N MET A 107 6.68 13.55 -9.72
CA MET A 107 6.19 13.62 -8.35
C MET A 107 6.48 12.30 -7.61
N VAL A 108 6.21 11.17 -8.28
CA VAL A 108 6.46 9.85 -7.69
C VAL A 108 7.97 9.65 -7.49
N THR A 109 8.77 10.04 -8.48
CA THR A 109 10.25 9.96 -8.36
C THR A 109 10.74 10.72 -7.14
N LYS A 110 10.26 11.94 -6.96
CA LYS A 110 10.64 12.80 -5.84
C LYS A 110 10.24 12.17 -4.50
N ASN A 111 9.02 11.65 -4.42
CA ASN A 111 8.51 11.04 -3.20
C ASN A 111 9.29 9.77 -2.83
N LEU A 112 9.60 8.93 -3.82
CA LEU A 112 10.39 7.71 -3.59
C LEU A 112 11.81 8.04 -3.18
N ASP A 113 12.41 9.05 -3.79
CA ASP A 113 13.76 9.48 -3.46
C ASP A 113 13.83 10.00 -2.02
N ALA A 114 12.85 10.82 -1.64
CA ALA A 114 12.77 11.33 -0.27
C ALA A 114 12.63 10.17 0.75
N LEU A 115 11.78 9.19 0.46
CA LEU A 115 11.60 8.04 1.35
C LEU A 115 12.90 7.23 1.45
N LYS A 116 13.54 6.97 0.32
CA LYS A 116 14.79 6.21 0.29
C LYS A 116 15.89 6.89 1.11
N LEU A 117 16.01 8.22 0.96
CA LEU A 117 16.99 8.99 1.71
C LEU A 117 16.73 9.01 3.22
N SER A 118 15.48 8.81 3.63
CA SER A 118 15.10 8.78 5.04
C SER A 118 15.43 7.45 5.72
N LEU A 119 15.75 6.40 4.93
CA LEU A 119 16.02 5.09 5.49
C LEU A 119 17.42 5.03 6.11
N PRO A 120 17.59 4.30 7.23
CA PRO A 120 18.91 4.13 7.82
C PRO A 120 19.83 3.34 6.89
N LEU A 121 21.12 3.57 7.02
CA LEU A 121 22.15 2.88 6.23
C LEU A 121 22.37 1.42 6.64
#